data_d5bf42be13dd03c01461b02677fcdc85
#
_entry.id   d5bf42be13dd03c01461b02677fcdc85
#
_cell.length_a   1.000
_cell.length_b   1.000
_cell.length_c   1.000
_cell.angle_alpha   90.00
_cell.angle_beta   90.00
_cell.angle_gamma   90.00
#
_symmetry.space_group_name_H-M   'P 1'
#
loop_
_entity.id
_entity.type
_entity.pdbx_description
1 polymer ?
#
loop_
_entity_poly.entity_id
_entity_poly.type
_entity_poly.pdbx_seq_one_letter_code
_entity_poly.pdbx_strand_id
1 'polypeptide(L)' 'MKSIIISTNTTIQKALQIINNYNLKTLCVVNSNDIFLGTISEGDIRRFILKKKILI' A
#
# COMPACT_ATOMS: atom_id res chain seq x y z
N MET A 1 -8.23 15.27 -0.51
CA MET A 1 -7.88 13.85 -0.48
C MET A 1 -6.70 13.63 0.45
N LYS A 2 -6.84 12.72 1.39
CA LYS A 2 -5.73 12.39 2.28
C LYS A 2 -4.87 11.30 1.66
N SER A 3 -3.56 11.51 1.70
CA SER A 3 -2.61 10.50 1.29
C SER A 3 -1.70 10.18 2.47
N ILE A 4 -1.39 8.92 2.64
CA ILE A 4 -0.42 8.48 3.64
C ILE A 4 0.77 7.91 2.90
N ILE A 5 1.95 8.22 3.41
CA ILE A 5 3.20 7.79 2.80
C ILE A 5 3.68 6.52 3.51
N ILE A 6 4.00 5.50 2.73
CA ILE A 6 4.59 4.27 3.24
C ILE A 6 5.92 4.01 2.55
N SER A 7 6.75 3.20 3.17
CA SER A 7 8.03 2.83 2.60
C SER A 7 7.93 1.48 1.88
N THR A 8 8.96 1.17 1.08
CA THR A 8 9.05 -0.12 0.41
C THR A 8 9.19 -1.29 1.38
N ASN A 9 9.50 -1.00 2.66
CA ASN A 9 9.58 -2.03 3.69
C ASN A 9 8.22 -2.36 4.32
N THR A 10 7.17 -1.63 3.96
CA THR A 10 5.84 -1.88 4.49
C THR A 10 5.30 -3.18 3.90
N THR A 11 4.80 -4.04 4.76
CA THR A 11 4.19 -5.30 4.31
C THR A 11 2.82 -5.03 3.69
N ILE A 12 2.35 -5.97 2.87
CA ILE A 12 1.02 -5.88 2.27
C ILE A 12 -0.06 -5.85 3.35
N GLN A 13 0.10 -6.67 4.39
CA GLN A 13 -0.84 -6.70 5.50
C GLN A 13 -0.92 -5.33 6.19
N LYS A 14 0.23 -4.71 6.43
CA LYS A 14 0.27 -3.40 7.08
C LYS A 14 -0.35 -2.33 6.18
N ALA A 15 -0.07 -2.38 4.88
CA ALA A 15 -0.66 -1.45 3.93
C ALA A 15 -2.18 -1.55 3.92
N LEU A 16 -2.72 -2.76 3.95
CA LEU A 16 -4.16 -2.97 4.01
C LEU A 16 -4.76 -2.43 5.29
N GLN A 17 -4.07 -2.62 6.42
CA GLN A 17 -4.53 -2.08 7.70
C GLN A 17 -4.62 -0.55 7.64
N ILE A 18 -3.61 0.09 7.06
CA ILE A 18 -3.58 1.54 6.94
C ILE A 18 -4.74 2.03 6.06
N ILE A 19 -4.93 1.39 4.91
CA ILE A 19 -6.02 1.75 4.01
C ILE A 19 -7.36 1.62 4.71
N ASN A 20 -7.55 0.53 5.44
CA ASN A 20 -8.80 0.27 6.14
C ASN A 20 -9.02 1.25 7.30
N ASN A 21 -7.99 1.48 8.12
CA ASN A 21 -8.12 2.31 9.30
C ASN A 21 -8.38 3.78 8.97
N TYR A 22 -7.81 4.26 7.87
CA TYR A 22 -7.95 5.66 7.47
C TYR A 22 -8.93 5.86 6.33
N ASN A 23 -9.59 4.79 5.91
CA ASN A 23 -10.57 4.83 4.84
C ASN A 23 -9.99 5.45 3.57
N LEU A 24 -8.79 5.03 3.21
CA LEU A 24 -8.07 5.53 2.06
C LEU A 24 -8.29 4.63 0.86
N LYS A 25 -8.04 5.17 -0.33
CA LYS A 25 -8.05 4.38 -1.56
C LYS A 25 -6.65 4.16 -2.11
N THR A 26 -5.71 5.02 -1.73
CA THR A 26 -4.38 5.03 -2.32
C THR A 26 -3.35 5.39 -1.27
N LEU A 27 -2.17 4.79 -1.37
CA LEU A 27 -1.02 5.11 -0.54
C LEU A 27 0.11 5.58 -1.44
N CYS A 28 0.92 6.52 -0.95
CA CYS A 28 2.14 6.95 -1.62
C CYS A 28 3.31 6.09 -1.13
N VAL A 29 4.13 5.62 -2.06
CA VAL A 29 5.25 4.73 -1.74
C VAL A 29 6.57 5.47 -1.98
N VAL A 30 7.44 5.44 -0.97
CA VAL A 30 8.78 6.02 -1.07
C VAL A 30 9.83 4.95 -0.77
N ASN A 31 11.05 5.17 -1.25
CA ASN A 31 12.16 4.28 -0.92
C ASN A 31 12.83 4.72 0.39
N SER A 32 13.93 4.05 0.75
CA SER A 32 14.65 4.34 1.99
C SER A 32 15.26 5.74 2.03
N ASN A 33 15.37 6.41 0.90
CA ASN A 33 15.88 7.78 0.81
C ASN A 33 14.75 8.80 0.70
N ASP A 34 13.52 8.39 1.00
CA ASP A 34 12.32 9.23 0.92
C ASP A 34 12.02 9.72 -0.50
N ILE A 35 12.51 9.01 -1.51
CA ILE A 35 12.22 9.36 -2.89
C ILE A 35 10.90 8.70 -3.29
N PHE A 36 9.99 9.50 -3.84
CA PHE A 36 8.68 9.02 -4.29
C PHE A 36 8.85 8.01 -5.43
N LEU A 37 8.26 6.84 -5.28
CA LEU A 37 8.31 5.79 -6.29
C LEU A 37 7.00 5.66 -7.06
N GLY A 38 5.89 6.00 -6.42
CA GLY A 38 4.60 5.87 -7.06
C GLY A 38 3.51 5.70 -6.02
N THR A 39 2.33 5.30 -6.47
CA THR A 39 1.19 5.07 -5.60
C THR A 39 0.74 3.63 -5.71
N ILE A 40 0.11 3.13 -4.65
CA ILE A 40 -0.50 1.81 -4.68
C ILE A 40 -1.93 1.95 -4.15
N SER A 41 -2.89 1.38 -4.88
CA SER A 41 -4.29 1.44 -4.51
C SER A 41 -4.73 0.15 -3.82
N GLU A 42 -5.89 0.19 -3.18
CA GLU A 42 -6.49 -1.02 -2.62
C GLU A 42 -6.67 -2.08 -3.71
N GLY A 43 -7.11 -1.65 -4.91
CA GLY A 43 -7.28 -2.57 -6.02
C GLY A 43 -5.98 -3.21 -6.47
N ASP A 44 -4.88 -2.45 -6.46
CA ASP A 44 -3.56 -2.99 -6.80
C ASP A 44 -3.14 -4.07 -5.82
N ILE A 45 -3.34 -3.82 -4.53
CA ILE A 45 -3.00 -4.77 -3.47
C ILE A 45 -3.85 -6.03 -3.62
N ARG A 46 -5.14 -5.86 -3.85
CA ARG A 46 -6.06 -6.99 -4.03
C ARG A 46 -5.66 -7.85 -5.21
N ARG A 47 -5.32 -7.23 -6.35
CA ARG A 47 -4.87 -7.97 -7.52
C ARG A 47 -3.57 -8.72 -7.26
N PHE A 48 -2.65 -8.09 -6.52
CA PHE A 48 -1.39 -8.74 -6.15
C PHE A 48 -1.64 -9.99 -5.32
N ILE A 49 -2.52 -9.90 -4.33
CA ILE A 49 -2.86 -11.03 -3.46
C ILE A 49 -3.46 -12.18 -4.28
N LEU A 50 -4.39 -11.88 -5.16
CA LEU A 50 -5.03 -12.88 -6.00
C LEU A 50 -4.04 -13.55 -6.94
N LYS A 51 -3.15 -12.76 -7.54
CA LYS A 51 -2.15 -13.27 -8.48
C LYS A 51 -1.14 -14.18 -7.79
N LYS A 52 -0.74 -13.84 -6.57
CA LYS A 52 0.25 -14.61 -5.82
C LYS A 52 -0.38 -15.69 -4.94
N LYS A 53 -1.71 -15.72 -4.86
CA LYS A 53 -2.43 -16.66 -4.00
C LYS A 53 -2.00 -16.54 -2.54
N ILE A 54 -1.79 -15.31 -2.08
CA ILE A 54 -1.37 -15.02 -0.71
C ILE A 54 -2.61 -14.89 0.16
N LEU A 55 -2.60 -15.56 1.31
CA LEU A 55 -3.64 -15.42 2.32
C LEU A 55 -3.19 -14.37 3.34
N ILE A 56 -4.12 -13.51 3.69
CA ILE A 56 -3.84 -12.45 4.66
C ILE A 56 -4.61 -12.69 5.93
#